data_c5075b291c16885acce4845d8d76204a
#
_entry.id   c5075b291c16885acce4845d8d76204a
#
_cell.length_a   1.000
_cell.length_b   1.000
_cell.length_c   1.000
_cell.angle_alpha   90.00
_cell.angle_beta   90.00
_cell.angle_gamma   90.00
#
_symmetry.space_group_name_H-M   'P 1'
#
loop_
_entity.id
_entity.type
_entity.pdbx_description
1 polymer ?
#
loop_
_entity_poly.entity_id
_entity_poly.type
_entity_poly.pdbx_seq_one_letter_code
_entity_poly.pdbx_strand_id
1 'polypeptide(L)'
;GRLYNFTLIDWEDYTTRQLPVHDLNHFFTSNSHLLGGYMKPEESYLSILLNDGWYRNLYIKAIEEYETRGLIDKNTFFTLTPLYMIKMCFCVSDSQRNQQNTIKTWIKRMNLYINRYLLDAK
;
A
#
# COMPACT_ATOMS: atom_id res chain seq x y z
N GLY A 1 18.28 0.38 13.79
CA GLY A 1 17.41 -0.06 13.01
C GLY A 1 16.83 -1.40 13.23
N ARG A 2 15.55 -1.36 13.33
CA ARG A 2 14.76 -2.58 13.42
C ARG A 2 13.77 -2.70 12.28
N LEU A 3 13.81 -1.75 11.34
CA LEU A 3 12.84 -1.74 10.25
C LEU A 3 12.98 -2.94 9.33
N TYR A 4 14.18 -3.47 9.20
CA TYR A 4 14.37 -4.63 8.35
C TYR A 4 13.61 -5.87 8.85
N ASN A 5 13.19 -5.87 10.10
CA ASN A 5 12.39 -6.98 10.62
C ASN A 5 11.00 -7.02 10.01
N PHE A 6 10.49 -5.89 9.52
CA PHE A 6 9.18 -5.84 8.89
C PHE A 6 9.16 -6.60 7.58
N THR A 7 10.24 -6.59 6.84
CA THR A 7 10.26 -7.27 5.54
C THR A 7 10.21 -8.78 5.70
N LEU A 8 10.55 -9.28 6.87
CA LEU A 8 10.52 -10.72 7.12
C LEU A 8 9.13 -11.22 7.47
N ILE A 9 8.21 -10.33 7.86
CA ILE A 9 6.87 -10.72 8.24
C ILE A 9 6.09 -11.25 7.04
N ASP A 10 6.27 -10.63 5.87
CA ASP A 10 5.60 -11.02 4.65
C ASP A 10 6.48 -11.91 3.78
N TRP A 11 7.34 -12.62 4.41
CA TRP A 11 8.29 -13.48 3.76
C TRP A 11 7.68 -14.43 2.73
N GLU A 12 6.49 -14.95 3.00
CA GLU A 12 5.82 -15.90 2.11
C GLU A 12 5.47 -15.29 0.76
N ASP A 13 5.20 -14.00 0.74
CA ASP A 13 4.82 -13.30 -0.48
C ASP A 13 6.02 -12.68 -1.19
N TYR A 14 7.19 -12.84 -0.61
CA TYR A 14 8.38 -12.21 -1.15
C TYR A 14 8.87 -12.91 -2.40
N THR A 15 9.21 -12.13 -3.42
CA THR A 15 9.97 -12.62 -4.56
C THR A 15 11.12 -11.67 -4.81
N THR A 16 12.25 -12.21 -5.25
CA THR A 16 13.45 -11.41 -5.45
C THR A 16 13.33 -10.39 -6.55
N ARG A 17 12.29 -10.48 -7.36
CA ARG A 17 12.07 -9.58 -8.49
C ARG A 17 10.98 -8.56 -8.25
N GLN A 18 10.37 -8.55 -7.09
CA GLN A 18 9.35 -7.56 -6.80
C GLN A 18 9.98 -6.20 -6.56
N LEU A 19 9.29 -5.18 -7.06
CA LEU A 19 9.73 -3.82 -6.84
C LEU A 19 9.50 -3.42 -5.38
N PRO A 20 10.33 -2.53 -4.83
CA PRO A 20 10.08 -2.00 -3.49
C PRO A 20 8.68 -1.43 -3.32
N VAL A 21 8.13 -0.86 -4.40
CA VAL A 21 6.76 -0.33 -4.40
C VAL A 21 5.75 -1.40 -4.02
N HIS A 22 5.89 -2.60 -4.57
CA HIS A 22 4.94 -3.67 -4.27
C HIS A 22 5.03 -4.11 -2.81
N ASP A 23 6.23 -4.41 -2.35
CA ASP A 23 6.41 -4.97 -1.02
C ASP A 23 5.94 -4.01 0.07
N LEU A 24 6.37 -2.77 0.00
CA LEU A 24 6.03 -1.80 1.01
C LEU A 24 4.56 -1.46 1.01
N ASN A 25 3.96 -1.29 -0.18
CA ASN A 25 2.55 -1.00 -0.28
C ASN A 25 1.70 -2.17 0.19
N HIS A 26 2.12 -3.40 -0.13
CA HIS A 26 1.38 -4.57 0.32
C HIS A 26 1.36 -4.64 1.85
N PHE A 27 2.51 -4.42 2.47
CA PHE A 27 2.60 -4.43 3.92
C PHE A 27 1.68 -3.38 4.55
N PHE A 28 1.80 -2.14 4.10
CA PHE A 28 1.05 -1.04 4.73
C PHE A 28 -0.44 -1.11 4.42
N THR A 29 -0.82 -1.54 3.23
CA THR A 29 -2.24 -1.64 2.88
C THR A 29 -2.92 -2.75 3.66
N SER A 30 -2.28 -3.91 3.74
CA SER A 30 -2.84 -5.04 4.47
C SER A 30 -3.02 -4.72 5.94
N ASN A 31 -2.03 -4.09 6.54
CA ASN A 31 -2.09 -3.76 7.95
C ASN A 31 -3.05 -2.60 8.24
N SER A 32 -3.25 -1.69 7.30
CA SER A 32 -4.25 -0.64 7.49
C SER A 32 -5.64 -1.22 7.63
N HIS A 33 -5.94 -2.26 6.86
CA HIS A 33 -7.24 -2.94 6.97
C HIS A 33 -7.39 -3.60 8.34
N LEU A 34 -6.35 -4.28 8.81
CA LEU A 34 -6.39 -4.94 10.10
C LEU A 34 -6.55 -3.93 11.25
N LEU A 35 -5.83 -2.82 11.17
CA LEU A 35 -5.89 -1.78 12.20
C LEU A 35 -7.21 -1.02 12.19
N GLY A 36 -7.90 -1.01 11.06
CA GLY A 36 -9.19 -0.34 10.93
C GLY A 36 -10.31 -1.02 11.68
N GLY A 37 -10.11 -2.26 12.12
CA GLY A 37 -11.12 -2.97 12.90
C GLY A 37 -12.39 -3.22 12.10
N TYR A 38 -13.49 -2.63 12.56
CA TYR A 38 -14.79 -2.87 11.95
C TYR A 38 -15.13 -1.92 10.80
N MET A 39 -14.21 -1.03 10.46
CA MET A 39 -14.44 -0.12 9.34
C MET A 39 -14.45 -0.88 8.02
N LYS A 40 -15.13 -0.33 7.03
CA LYS A 40 -15.05 -0.85 5.67
C LYS A 40 -13.61 -0.70 5.15
N PRO A 41 -13.17 -1.59 4.25
CA PRO A 41 -11.79 -1.54 3.77
C PRO A 41 -11.35 -0.18 3.23
N GLU A 42 -12.18 0.51 2.44
CA GLU A 42 -11.81 1.81 1.91
C GLU A 42 -11.78 2.89 3.00
N GLU A 43 -12.65 2.78 4.01
CA GLU A 43 -12.65 3.70 5.14
C GLU A 43 -11.42 3.49 6.01
N SER A 44 -11.04 2.25 6.23
CA SER A 44 -9.81 1.93 6.97
C SER A 44 -8.60 2.50 6.27
N TYR A 45 -8.55 2.29 4.98
CA TYR A 45 -7.43 2.75 4.17
C TYR A 45 -7.29 4.26 4.26
N LEU A 46 -8.41 4.97 4.10
CA LEU A 46 -8.40 6.42 4.18
C LEU A 46 -8.04 6.90 5.58
N SER A 47 -8.65 6.30 6.58
CA SER A 47 -8.51 6.76 7.96
C SER A 47 -7.15 6.46 8.56
N ILE A 48 -6.54 5.36 8.18
CA ILE A 48 -5.29 4.89 8.79
C ILE A 48 -4.07 5.25 7.93
N LEU A 49 -4.15 5.05 6.64
CA LEU A 49 -2.98 5.24 5.78
C LEU A 49 -2.93 6.63 5.15
N LEU A 50 -4.05 7.16 4.72
CA LEU A 50 -4.05 8.40 3.94
C LEU A 50 -4.24 9.66 4.76
N ASN A 51 -4.89 9.58 5.91
CA ASN A 51 -5.05 10.75 6.76
C ASN A 51 -3.81 10.95 7.62
N ASP A 52 -3.61 12.18 8.04
CA ASP A 52 -2.49 12.52 8.92
C ASP A 52 -2.58 11.71 10.21
N GLY A 53 -1.45 11.15 10.63
CA GLY A 53 -1.41 10.36 11.84
C GLY A 53 -0.16 9.50 11.87
N TRP A 54 -0.03 8.73 12.94
CA TRP A 54 1.18 7.94 13.18
C TRP A 54 1.44 6.90 12.08
N TYR A 55 0.38 6.30 11.56
CA TYR A 55 0.55 5.22 10.57
C TYR A 55 1.00 5.78 9.22
N ARG A 56 0.38 6.87 8.78
CA ARG A 56 0.82 7.55 7.57
C ARG A 56 2.25 8.05 7.72
N ASN A 57 2.60 8.59 8.88
CA ASN A 57 3.96 9.05 9.12
C ASN A 57 4.96 7.91 9.04
N LEU A 58 4.60 6.75 9.54
CA LEU A 58 5.44 5.57 9.43
C LEU A 58 5.62 5.15 7.98
N TYR A 59 4.55 5.18 7.21
CA TYR A 59 4.58 4.88 5.78
C TYR A 59 5.54 5.82 5.04
N ILE A 60 5.42 7.11 5.28
CA ILE A 60 6.29 8.10 4.64
C ILE A 60 7.75 7.89 5.04
N LYS A 61 8.00 7.62 6.32
CA LYS A 61 9.36 7.34 6.78
C LYS A 61 9.96 6.12 6.11
N ALA A 62 9.17 5.09 5.91
CA ALA A 62 9.65 3.89 5.24
C ALA A 62 10.03 4.19 3.79
N ILE A 63 9.24 5.01 3.11
CA ILE A 63 9.55 5.43 1.74
C ILE A 63 10.84 6.25 1.71
N GLU A 64 11.00 7.14 2.67
CA GLU A 64 12.21 7.97 2.76
C GLU A 64 13.44 7.12 3.04
N GLU A 65 13.30 6.06 3.81
CA GLU A 65 14.39 5.13 4.05
C GLU A 65 14.80 4.42 2.76
N TYR A 66 13.82 4.01 1.95
CA TYR A 66 14.12 3.43 0.64
C TYR A 66 14.88 4.42 -0.25
N GLU A 67 14.47 5.68 -0.22
CA GLU A 67 15.14 6.72 -0.99
C GLU A 67 16.57 6.92 -0.51
N THR A 68 16.76 6.99 0.78
CA THR A 68 18.09 7.16 1.38
C THR A 68 19.02 6.02 0.99
N ARG A 69 18.49 4.81 0.88
CA ARG A 69 19.28 3.64 0.48
C ARG A 69 19.47 3.52 -1.03
N GLY A 70 18.94 4.45 -1.80
CA GLY A 70 19.08 4.44 -3.24
C GLY A 70 18.24 3.39 -3.95
N LEU A 71 17.22 2.87 -3.30
CA LEU A 71 16.38 1.83 -3.89
C LEU A 71 15.34 2.43 -4.83
N ILE A 72 14.73 3.54 -4.44
CA ILE A 72 13.73 4.22 -5.26
C ILE A 72 13.51 5.61 -4.66
N ASP A 73 13.35 6.61 -5.51
CA ASP A 73 13.04 7.94 -5.00
C ASP A 73 11.56 8.07 -4.67
N LYS A 74 11.25 9.04 -3.81
CA LYS A 74 9.93 9.21 -3.25
C LYS A 74 8.87 9.49 -4.31
N ASN A 75 9.17 10.35 -5.27
CA ASN A 75 8.23 10.67 -6.33
C ASN A 75 7.92 9.47 -7.19
N THR A 76 8.94 8.70 -7.53
CA THR A 76 8.76 7.47 -8.32
C THR A 76 7.90 6.48 -7.54
N PHE A 77 8.14 6.36 -6.24
CA PHE A 77 7.36 5.47 -5.41
C PHE A 77 5.87 5.81 -5.48
N PHE A 78 5.53 7.08 -5.26
CA PHE A 78 4.13 7.50 -5.31
C PHE A 78 3.51 7.32 -6.68
N THR A 79 4.28 7.61 -7.73
CA THR A 79 3.78 7.50 -9.11
C THR A 79 3.50 6.05 -9.50
N LEU A 80 4.31 5.11 -9.02
CA LEU A 80 4.16 3.70 -9.35
C LEU A 80 3.18 2.95 -8.46
N THR A 81 2.80 3.52 -7.32
CA THR A 81 1.89 2.85 -6.41
C THR A 81 0.55 2.44 -7.06
N PRO A 82 -0.07 3.25 -7.92
CA PRO A 82 -1.29 2.79 -8.58
C PRO A 82 -1.10 1.51 -9.39
N LEU A 83 0.10 1.26 -9.92
CA LEU A 83 0.38 0.00 -10.63
C LEU A 83 0.31 -1.19 -9.69
N TYR A 84 0.76 -1.03 -8.46
CA TYR A 84 0.60 -2.06 -7.44
C TYR A 84 -0.87 -2.38 -7.23
N MET A 85 -1.71 -1.36 -7.17
CA MET A 85 -3.14 -1.55 -6.93
C MET A 85 -3.83 -2.22 -8.11
N ILE A 86 -3.42 -1.88 -9.32
CA ILE A 86 -3.91 -2.55 -10.53
C ILE A 86 -3.51 -4.03 -10.49
N LYS A 87 -2.27 -4.30 -10.12
CA LYS A 87 -1.79 -5.68 -9.99
C LYS A 87 -2.67 -6.46 -9.00
N MET A 88 -3.05 -5.82 -7.89
CA MET A 88 -3.89 -6.48 -6.91
C MET A 88 -5.26 -6.83 -7.45
N CYS A 89 -5.80 -6.05 -8.38
CA CYS A 89 -7.04 -6.40 -9.03
C CYS A 89 -6.93 -7.71 -9.81
N PHE A 90 -5.78 -7.97 -10.42
CA PHE A 90 -5.55 -9.19 -11.19
C PHE A 90 -5.12 -10.37 -10.34
N CYS A 91 -4.77 -10.13 -9.09
CA CYS A 91 -4.35 -11.19 -8.16
C CYS A 91 -5.49 -11.69 -7.29
N VAL A 92 -6.71 -11.25 -7.57
CA VAL A 92 -7.87 -11.70 -6.81
C VAL A 92 -8.05 -13.19 -7.04
N SER A 93 -8.23 -13.93 -5.95
CA SER A 93 -8.37 -15.37 -6.02
C SER A 93 -9.65 -15.78 -6.75
N ASP A 94 -9.72 -17.04 -7.14
CA ASP A 94 -10.82 -17.61 -7.91
C ASP A 94 -12.14 -17.66 -7.13
N SER A 95 -12.21 -17.15 -5.93
CA SER A 95 -13.43 -17.09 -5.17
C SER A 95 -14.42 -16.17 -5.89
N GLN A 96 -15.29 -16.74 -6.67
CA GLN A 96 -16.23 -15.99 -7.51
C GLN A 96 -17.08 -15.03 -6.69
N ARG A 97 -17.41 -15.43 -5.48
CA ARG A 97 -18.38 -14.72 -4.67
C ARG A 97 -17.95 -13.30 -4.32
N ASN A 98 -16.67 -13.09 -4.05
CA ASN A 98 -16.16 -11.80 -3.57
C ASN A 98 -15.26 -11.09 -4.57
N GLN A 99 -15.08 -11.67 -5.75
CA GLN A 99 -14.12 -11.14 -6.72
C GLN A 99 -14.42 -9.71 -7.11
N GLN A 100 -15.67 -9.43 -7.48
CA GLN A 100 -16.06 -8.09 -7.91
C GLN A 100 -15.95 -7.07 -6.78
N ASN A 101 -16.33 -7.48 -5.56
CA ASN A 101 -16.23 -6.58 -4.42
C ASN A 101 -14.78 -6.25 -4.10
N THR A 102 -13.91 -7.22 -4.21
CA THR A 102 -12.47 -7.01 -3.97
C THR A 102 -11.89 -6.05 -5.01
N ILE A 103 -12.24 -6.23 -6.27
CA ILE A 103 -11.78 -5.35 -7.34
C ILE A 103 -12.28 -3.93 -7.10
N LYS A 104 -13.55 -3.77 -6.74
CA LYS A 104 -14.11 -2.46 -6.44
C LYS A 104 -13.38 -1.78 -5.28
N THR A 105 -13.04 -2.54 -4.26
CA THR A 105 -12.29 -2.03 -3.12
C THR A 105 -10.94 -1.50 -3.55
N TRP A 106 -10.22 -2.26 -4.38
CA TRP A 106 -8.92 -1.83 -4.86
C TRP A 106 -8.99 -0.61 -5.76
N ILE A 107 -10.04 -0.51 -6.59
CA ILE A 107 -10.25 0.67 -7.42
C ILE A 107 -10.51 1.89 -6.55
N LYS A 108 -11.31 1.76 -5.51
CA LYS A 108 -11.55 2.87 -4.58
C LYS A 108 -10.27 3.30 -3.88
N ARG A 109 -9.49 2.35 -3.41
CA ARG A 109 -8.20 2.65 -2.78
C ARG A 109 -7.26 3.37 -3.74
N MET A 110 -7.22 2.93 -4.98
CA MET A 110 -6.39 3.56 -6.00
C MET A 110 -6.80 5.00 -6.22
N ASN A 111 -8.10 5.26 -6.35
CA ASN A 111 -8.60 6.63 -6.55
C ASN A 111 -8.29 7.52 -5.35
N LEU A 112 -8.47 7.01 -4.15
CA LEU A 112 -8.13 7.75 -2.94
C LEU A 112 -6.64 8.07 -2.88
N TYR A 113 -5.82 7.10 -3.25
CA TYR A 113 -4.37 7.28 -3.25
C TYR A 113 -3.93 8.32 -4.28
N ILE A 114 -4.45 8.22 -5.48
CA ILE A 114 -4.12 9.17 -6.55
C ILE A 114 -4.49 10.59 -6.13
N ASN A 115 -5.67 10.77 -5.57
CA ASN A 115 -6.10 12.08 -5.11
C ASN A 115 -5.18 12.61 -4.00
N ARG A 116 -4.80 11.76 -3.07
CA ARG A 116 -4.02 12.19 -1.91
C ARG A 116 -2.56 12.49 -2.23
N TYR A 117 -1.95 11.67 -3.06
CA TYR A 117 -0.50 11.75 -3.27
C TYR A 117 -0.10 12.30 -4.62
N LEU A 118 -0.94 12.20 -5.63
CA LEU A 118 -0.56 12.63 -6.97
C LEU A 118 -1.25 13.92 -7.39
N LEU A 119 -2.46 14.17 -6.93
CA LEU A 119 -3.20 15.37 -7.32
C LEU A 119 -3.16 16.44 -6.23
N ASP A 120 -3.44 16.08 -4.99
CA ASP A 120 -3.51 17.05 -3.91
C ASP A 120 -2.13 17.47 -3.39
N ALA A 121 -1.11 16.67 -3.63
CA ALA A 121 0.24 16.97 -3.16
C ALA A 121 0.88 18.12 -3.92
N LYS A 122 0.21 18.63 -4.91
CA LYS A 122 0.67 19.80 -5.63
C LYS A 122 0.19 21.06 -4.94
#